data_99451a1cc2bf9c97250d5db1baa7d151
#
_entry.id   99451a1cc2bf9c97250d5db1baa7d151
#
_cell.length_a   1.000
_cell.length_b   1.000
_cell.length_c   1.000
_cell.angle_alpha   90.00
_cell.angle_beta   90.00
_cell.angle_gamma   90.00
#
_symmetry.space_group_name_H-M   'P 1'
#
loop_
_entity.id
_entity.type
_entity.pdbx_description
1 polymer ?
#
loop_
_entity_poly.entity_id
_entity_poly.type
_entity_poly.pdbx_seq_one_letter_code
_entity_poly.pdbx_strand_id
1 'polypeptide(L)'
;MLSTRICKIALVASVALFLFIVVLNNAIFDYPSNYGFVHHVLAMDTLFSGDSQSWRALRDPTPDDGSWWFYHIFYATIIMWEAAACVLCTVGAWKLWRNRTAPAAAFAAAKKLGLIGLSVSMLQWFVAFITVGGEWFLMWQSSTWNGQDAAFRMFACLGIILLFLNQPDE
;
A
#
# COMPACT_ATOMS: atom_id res chain seq x y z
N MET A 1 11.60 -14.11 -25.01
CA MET A 1 12.52 -14.28 -23.85
C MET A 1 13.03 -12.96 -23.27
N LEU A 2 14.07 -12.29 -23.83
CA LEU A 2 14.60 -11.07 -23.20
C LEU A 2 13.57 -9.93 -23.07
N SER A 3 12.74 -9.71 -24.09
CA SER A 3 11.67 -8.69 -24.04
C SER A 3 10.69 -8.90 -22.88
N THR A 4 10.24 -10.13 -22.66
CA THR A 4 9.33 -10.47 -21.55
C THR A 4 9.97 -10.21 -20.19
N ARG A 5 11.26 -10.56 -20.03
CA ARG A 5 12.02 -10.27 -18.81
C ARG A 5 12.16 -8.77 -18.57
N ILE A 6 12.43 -7.98 -19.61
CA ILE A 6 12.49 -6.53 -19.51
C ILE A 6 11.15 -5.95 -19.09
N CYS A 7 10.02 -6.43 -19.65
CA CYS A 7 8.69 -6.01 -19.21
C CYS A 7 8.45 -6.32 -17.72
N LYS A 8 8.81 -7.50 -17.26
CA LYS A 8 8.70 -7.88 -15.84
C LYS A 8 9.53 -6.95 -14.94
N ILE A 9 10.76 -6.65 -15.33
CA ILE A 9 11.64 -5.73 -14.61
C ILE A 9 11.04 -4.32 -14.56
N ALA A 10 10.60 -3.81 -15.72
CA ALA A 10 10.02 -2.48 -15.82
C ALA A 10 8.76 -2.32 -14.93
N LEU A 11 7.88 -3.33 -14.91
CA LEU A 11 6.70 -3.31 -14.05
C LEU A 11 7.05 -3.30 -12.56
N VAL A 12 7.99 -4.12 -12.12
CA VAL A 12 8.41 -4.11 -10.70
C VAL A 12 9.10 -2.79 -10.35
N ALA A 13 9.92 -2.24 -11.24
CA ALA A 13 10.56 -0.93 -11.06
C ALA A 13 9.53 0.21 -11.03
N SER A 14 8.48 0.14 -11.83
CA SER A 14 7.38 1.13 -11.81
C SER A 14 6.63 1.10 -10.48
N VAL A 15 6.39 -0.09 -9.92
CA VAL A 15 5.80 -0.21 -8.57
C VAL A 15 6.74 0.35 -7.51
N ALA A 16 8.03 0.09 -7.59
CA ALA A 16 9.02 0.66 -6.68
C ALA A 16 9.02 2.19 -6.73
N LEU A 17 8.98 2.77 -7.92
CA LEU A 17 8.90 4.22 -8.12
C LEU A 17 7.59 4.80 -7.56
N PHE A 18 6.47 4.15 -7.84
CA PHE A 18 5.17 4.54 -7.28
C PHE A 18 5.21 4.57 -5.75
N LEU A 19 5.67 3.49 -5.11
CA LEU A 19 5.77 3.41 -3.66
C LEU A 19 6.74 4.44 -3.08
N PHE A 20 7.84 4.72 -3.77
CA PHE A 20 8.79 5.76 -3.38
C PHE A 20 8.12 7.15 -3.33
N ILE A 21 7.34 7.50 -4.37
CA ILE A 21 6.60 8.77 -4.42
C ILE A 21 5.52 8.80 -3.32
N VAL A 22 4.81 7.69 -3.09
CA VAL A 22 3.80 7.58 -2.03
C VAL A 22 4.44 7.84 -0.65
N VAL A 23 5.57 7.21 -0.35
CA VAL A 23 6.30 7.41 0.91
C VAL A 23 6.74 8.87 1.07
N LEU A 24 7.25 9.50 0.01
CA LEU A 24 7.64 10.92 0.05
C LEU A 24 6.43 11.83 0.32
N ASN A 25 5.32 11.59 -0.36
CA ASN A 25 4.10 12.38 -0.15
C ASN A 25 3.57 12.19 1.29
N ASN A 26 3.46 10.94 1.73
CA ASN A 26 2.92 10.63 3.06
C ASN A 26 3.81 11.11 4.19
N ALA A 27 5.14 11.04 4.03
CA ALA A 27 6.07 11.40 5.10
C ALA A 27 6.45 12.88 5.12
N ILE A 28 6.44 13.58 3.95
CA ILE A 28 7.07 14.90 3.80
C ILE A 28 6.13 15.93 3.18
N PHE A 29 5.63 15.67 1.96
CA PHE A 29 4.99 16.72 1.17
C PHE A 29 3.52 16.95 1.54
N ASP A 30 2.77 15.89 1.79
CA ASP A 30 1.32 15.92 2.04
C ASP A 30 0.95 15.27 3.39
N TYR A 31 1.88 15.26 4.35
CA TYR A 31 1.65 14.63 5.66
C TYR A 31 0.33 15.09 6.31
N PRO A 32 0.02 16.40 6.42
CA PRO A 32 -1.21 16.83 7.10
C PRO A 32 -2.49 16.32 6.43
N SER A 33 -2.53 16.33 5.09
CA SER A 33 -3.70 15.91 4.32
C SER A 33 -3.95 14.40 4.47
N ASN A 34 -2.90 13.60 4.30
CA ASN A 34 -2.99 12.14 4.40
C ASN A 34 -3.17 11.67 5.84
N TYR A 35 -2.58 12.37 6.82
CA TYR A 35 -2.84 12.16 8.23
C TYR A 35 -4.31 12.44 8.57
N GLY A 36 -4.86 13.55 8.05
CA GLY A 36 -6.29 13.89 8.22
C GLY A 36 -7.21 12.80 7.71
N PHE A 37 -6.88 12.16 6.57
CA PHE A 37 -7.62 11.01 6.07
C PHE A 37 -7.66 9.87 7.11
N VAL A 38 -6.49 9.46 7.62
CA VAL A 38 -6.39 8.38 8.61
C VAL A 38 -7.12 8.75 9.90
N HIS A 39 -6.97 9.99 10.38
CA HIS A 39 -7.65 10.51 11.55
C HIS A 39 -9.17 10.38 11.42
N HIS A 40 -9.78 10.93 10.36
CA HIS A 40 -11.23 10.88 10.15
C HIS A 40 -11.77 9.45 10.00
N VAL A 41 -11.02 8.55 9.37
CA VAL A 41 -11.42 7.13 9.28
C VAL A 41 -11.41 6.48 10.66
N LEU A 42 -10.36 6.68 11.46
CA LEU A 42 -10.25 6.07 12.79
C LEU A 42 -11.23 6.67 13.80
N ALA A 43 -11.48 7.98 13.71
CA ALA A 43 -12.45 8.70 14.55
C ALA A 43 -13.90 8.40 14.17
N MET A 44 -14.16 7.88 12.97
CA MET A 44 -15.52 7.59 12.43
C MET A 44 -16.46 8.79 12.51
N ASP A 45 -15.94 10.00 12.34
CA ASP A 45 -16.66 11.27 12.58
C ASP A 45 -17.47 11.78 11.37
N THR A 46 -17.35 11.08 10.22
CA THR A 46 -18.00 11.49 8.95
C THR A 46 -18.93 10.42 8.38
N LEU A 47 -19.40 9.50 9.21
CA LEU A 47 -20.30 8.43 8.77
C LEU A 47 -21.74 8.95 8.55
N PHE A 48 -22.36 8.60 7.43
CA PHE A 48 -23.75 8.96 7.16
C PHE A 48 -24.77 8.20 8.03
N SER A 49 -24.39 7.06 8.63
CA SER A 49 -25.22 6.33 9.61
C SER A 49 -25.27 7.01 10.98
N GLY A 50 -24.50 8.08 11.18
CA GLY A 50 -24.41 8.76 12.47
C GLY A 50 -23.78 7.92 13.58
N ASP A 51 -24.12 8.22 14.83
CA ASP A 51 -23.45 7.69 16.02
C ASP A 51 -23.71 6.22 16.36
N SER A 52 -24.62 5.54 15.65
CA SER A 52 -25.07 4.18 16.03
C SER A 52 -23.95 3.12 16.09
N GLN A 53 -22.85 3.34 15.39
CA GLN A 53 -21.69 2.43 15.35
C GLN A 53 -20.38 3.05 15.85
N SER A 54 -20.46 4.23 16.40
CA SER A 54 -19.29 5.01 16.87
C SER A 54 -18.56 4.38 18.06
N TRP A 55 -19.08 3.31 18.67
CA TRP A 55 -18.39 2.55 19.70
C TRP A 55 -17.07 1.92 19.23
N ARG A 56 -16.89 1.77 17.90
CA ARG A 56 -15.64 1.30 17.29
C ARG A 56 -14.61 2.41 17.12
N ALA A 57 -15.05 3.66 17.19
CA ALA A 57 -14.20 4.80 16.93
C ALA A 57 -13.07 4.88 17.95
N LEU A 58 -11.89 5.15 17.47
CA LEU A 58 -10.75 5.54 18.30
C LEU A 58 -10.91 7.04 18.57
N ARG A 59 -11.45 7.39 19.74
CA ARG A 59 -11.70 8.78 20.12
C ARG A 59 -10.51 9.34 20.88
N ASP A 60 -10.08 10.52 20.47
CA ASP A 60 -9.10 11.27 21.22
C ASP A 60 -9.65 11.59 22.63
N PRO A 61 -8.96 11.18 23.71
CA PRO A 61 -9.36 11.53 25.07
C PRO A 61 -9.07 12.99 25.42
N THR A 62 -8.31 13.71 24.58
CA THR A 62 -8.00 15.13 24.74
C THR A 62 -8.89 15.97 23.81
N PRO A 63 -9.25 17.21 24.16
CA PRO A 63 -10.15 17.98 23.32
C PRO A 63 -9.53 18.43 22.00
N ASP A 64 -10.16 18.03 20.93
CA ASP A 64 -10.43 18.71 19.66
C ASP A 64 -9.32 19.19 18.73
N ASP A 65 -8.03 18.92 18.94
CA ASP A 65 -6.99 19.36 18.00
C ASP A 65 -6.46 18.26 17.07
N GLY A 66 -6.96 17.01 17.20
CA GLY A 66 -6.50 15.88 16.39
C GLY A 66 -5.05 15.48 16.63
N SER A 67 -4.44 15.99 17.70
CA SER A 67 -3.02 15.79 18.00
C SER A 67 -2.72 14.49 18.74
N TRP A 68 -3.70 13.65 18.95
CA TRP A 68 -3.49 12.42 19.71
C TRP A 68 -2.40 11.55 19.07
N TRP A 69 -1.33 11.32 19.83
CA TRP A 69 -0.15 10.59 19.40
C TRP A 69 -0.46 9.20 18.80
N PHE A 70 -1.57 8.58 19.19
CA PHE A 70 -1.99 7.28 18.69
C PHE A 70 -2.32 7.30 17.19
N TYR A 71 -2.96 8.36 16.69
CA TYR A 71 -3.22 8.52 15.26
C TYR A 71 -1.91 8.68 14.47
N HIS A 72 -0.95 9.41 15.03
CA HIS A 72 0.37 9.55 14.41
C HIS A 72 1.13 8.22 14.34
N ILE A 73 1.08 7.38 15.39
CA ILE A 73 1.68 6.04 15.36
C ILE A 73 0.99 5.17 14.33
N PHE A 74 -0.34 5.18 14.29
CA PHE A 74 -1.09 4.40 13.31
C PHE A 74 -0.70 4.81 11.88
N TYR A 75 -0.65 6.11 11.61
CA TYR A 75 -0.26 6.63 10.32
C TYR A 75 1.21 6.32 9.98
N ALA A 76 2.13 6.47 10.94
CA ALA A 76 3.53 6.08 10.76
C ALA A 76 3.70 4.60 10.43
N THR A 77 2.86 3.72 11.00
CA THR A 77 2.87 2.29 10.66
C THR A 77 2.52 2.06 9.18
N ILE A 78 1.57 2.81 8.63
CA ILE A 78 1.22 2.75 7.20
C ILE A 78 2.44 3.18 6.36
N ILE A 79 3.06 4.30 6.69
CA ILE A 79 4.25 4.81 5.97
C ILE A 79 5.41 3.80 6.02
N MET A 80 5.65 3.20 7.17
CA MET A 80 6.70 2.17 7.30
C MET A 80 6.40 0.93 6.47
N TRP A 81 5.14 0.54 6.36
CA TRP A 81 4.72 -0.57 5.51
C TRP A 81 4.97 -0.26 4.03
N GLU A 82 4.61 0.93 3.57
CA GLU A 82 4.89 1.42 2.22
C GLU A 82 6.40 1.44 1.92
N ALA A 83 7.19 1.96 2.87
CA ALA A 83 8.65 2.00 2.74
C ALA A 83 9.26 0.59 2.65
N ALA A 84 8.79 -0.36 3.44
CA ALA A 84 9.24 -1.74 3.37
C ALA A 84 8.92 -2.38 2.01
N ALA A 85 7.70 -2.20 1.49
CA ALA A 85 7.31 -2.66 0.17
C ALA A 85 8.14 -1.99 -0.94
N CYS A 86 8.40 -0.68 -0.83
CA CYS A 86 9.27 0.08 -1.75
C CYS A 86 10.68 -0.51 -1.82
N VAL A 87 11.31 -0.74 -0.67
CA VAL A 87 12.67 -1.32 -0.60
C VAL A 87 12.69 -2.72 -1.22
N LEU A 88 11.72 -3.56 -0.90
CA LEU A 88 11.61 -4.92 -1.45
C LEU A 88 11.44 -4.91 -2.98
N CYS A 89 10.57 -4.06 -3.52
CA CYS A 89 10.39 -3.92 -4.96
C CYS A 89 11.64 -3.34 -5.64
N THR A 90 12.30 -2.36 -5.04
CA THR A 90 13.53 -1.75 -5.57
C THR A 90 14.66 -2.79 -5.68
N VAL A 91 14.93 -3.51 -4.58
CA VAL A 91 15.96 -4.56 -4.56
C VAL A 91 15.55 -5.72 -5.47
N GLY A 92 14.25 -6.04 -5.54
CA GLY A 92 13.70 -7.03 -6.45
C GLY A 92 13.95 -6.67 -7.92
N ALA A 93 13.61 -5.45 -8.33
CA ALA A 93 13.87 -4.96 -9.69
C ALA A 93 15.36 -4.95 -10.04
N TRP A 94 16.21 -4.52 -9.11
CA TRP A 94 17.65 -4.55 -9.29
C TRP A 94 18.20 -5.97 -9.47
N LYS A 95 17.76 -6.94 -8.66
CA LYS A 95 18.16 -8.35 -8.82
C LYS A 95 17.70 -8.94 -10.14
N LEU A 96 16.46 -8.65 -10.56
CA LEU A 96 15.95 -9.05 -11.86
C LEU A 96 16.78 -8.47 -13.01
N TRP A 97 17.12 -7.17 -12.92
CA TRP A 97 17.97 -6.52 -13.92
C TRP A 97 19.36 -7.16 -14.04
N ARG A 98 19.97 -7.46 -12.88
CA ARG A 98 21.29 -8.14 -12.86
C ARG A 98 21.26 -9.53 -13.50
N ASN A 99 20.13 -10.21 -13.44
CA ASN A 99 19.93 -11.57 -13.95
C ASN A 99 19.17 -11.63 -15.29
N ARG A 100 18.96 -10.49 -15.97
CA ARG A 100 18.13 -10.44 -17.19
C ARG A 100 18.60 -11.34 -18.34
N THR A 101 19.88 -11.60 -18.42
CA THR A 101 20.51 -12.47 -19.43
C THR A 101 20.94 -13.83 -18.88
N ALA A 102 20.72 -14.09 -17.60
CA ALA A 102 21.07 -15.35 -16.95
C ALA A 102 20.13 -16.51 -17.40
N PRO A 103 20.52 -17.76 -17.17
CA PRO A 103 19.63 -18.92 -17.39
C PRO A 103 18.28 -18.76 -16.71
N ALA A 104 17.22 -19.39 -17.25
CA ALA A 104 15.84 -19.27 -16.76
C ALA A 104 15.71 -19.54 -15.25
N ALA A 105 16.39 -20.55 -14.73
CA ALA A 105 16.37 -20.89 -13.31
C ALA A 105 16.94 -19.76 -12.42
N ALA A 106 18.03 -19.10 -12.86
CA ALA A 106 18.63 -17.98 -12.11
C ALA A 106 17.75 -16.73 -12.14
N PHE A 107 17.13 -16.44 -13.29
CA PHE A 107 16.16 -15.33 -13.39
C PHE A 107 14.91 -15.63 -12.54
N ALA A 108 14.40 -16.85 -12.54
CA ALA A 108 13.29 -17.26 -11.71
C ALA A 108 13.59 -17.09 -10.19
N ALA A 109 14.78 -17.48 -9.76
CA ALA A 109 15.22 -17.27 -8.37
C ALA A 109 15.31 -15.77 -8.00
N ALA A 110 15.68 -14.92 -8.97
CA ALA A 110 15.78 -13.48 -8.76
C ALA A 110 14.41 -12.79 -8.54
N LYS A 111 13.29 -13.39 -8.93
CA LYS A 111 11.93 -12.86 -8.74
C LYS A 111 11.51 -12.75 -7.28
N LYS A 112 12.11 -13.55 -6.38
CA LYS A 112 11.65 -13.74 -5.01
C LYS A 112 11.36 -12.42 -4.28
N LEU A 113 12.28 -11.46 -4.30
CA LEU A 113 12.07 -10.19 -3.59
C LEU A 113 11.01 -9.30 -4.25
N GLY A 114 10.93 -9.29 -5.58
CA GLY A 114 9.86 -8.61 -6.30
C GLY A 114 8.48 -9.16 -5.95
N LEU A 115 8.33 -10.49 -5.93
CA LEU A 115 7.08 -11.15 -5.53
C LEU A 115 6.70 -10.83 -4.07
N ILE A 116 7.67 -10.86 -3.14
CA ILE A 116 7.43 -10.51 -1.74
C ILE A 116 7.02 -9.03 -1.63
N GLY A 117 7.73 -8.11 -2.31
CA GLY A 117 7.42 -6.67 -2.27
C GLY A 117 6.01 -6.36 -2.80
N LEU A 118 5.64 -6.97 -3.93
CA LEU A 118 4.28 -6.85 -4.48
C LEU A 118 3.23 -7.40 -3.50
N SER A 119 3.49 -8.57 -2.90
CA SER A 119 2.56 -9.17 -1.92
C SER A 119 2.42 -8.30 -0.67
N VAL A 120 3.51 -7.74 -0.15
CA VAL A 120 3.49 -6.83 1.01
C VAL A 120 2.67 -5.59 0.69
N SER A 121 2.83 -5.01 -0.51
CA SER A 121 2.02 -3.87 -0.96
C SER A 121 0.54 -4.23 -1.13
N MET A 122 0.24 -5.39 -1.73
CA MET A 122 -1.15 -5.88 -1.84
C MET A 122 -1.82 -6.06 -0.48
N LEU A 123 -1.10 -6.64 0.48
CA LEU A 123 -1.60 -6.83 1.85
C LEU A 123 -1.91 -5.50 2.52
N GLN A 124 -1.12 -4.46 2.29
CA GLN A 124 -1.43 -3.13 2.81
C GLN A 124 -2.77 -2.61 2.28
N TRP A 125 -2.99 -2.64 0.97
CA TRP A 125 -4.25 -2.19 0.37
C TRP A 125 -5.46 -3.03 0.81
N PHE A 126 -5.30 -4.34 0.90
CA PHE A 126 -6.37 -5.21 1.31
C PHE A 126 -6.64 -5.14 2.82
N VAL A 127 -5.60 -5.28 3.65
CA VAL A 127 -5.77 -5.36 5.12
C VAL A 127 -6.05 -3.98 5.71
N ALA A 128 -5.20 -2.97 5.42
CA ALA A 128 -5.36 -1.67 6.07
C ALA A 128 -6.59 -0.91 5.53
N PHE A 129 -6.78 -0.87 4.21
CA PHE A 129 -7.85 -0.06 3.61
C PHE A 129 -9.17 -0.82 3.48
N ILE A 130 -9.18 -2.01 2.85
CA ILE A 130 -10.44 -2.73 2.60
C ILE A 130 -10.95 -3.35 3.89
N THR A 131 -10.10 -4.08 4.62
CA THR A 131 -10.55 -4.82 5.80
C THR A 131 -10.68 -3.92 7.01
N VAL A 132 -9.62 -3.25 7.44
CA VAL A 132 -9.62 -2.45 8.66
C VAL A 132 -10.37 -1.14 8.45
N GLY A 133 -9.97 -0.33 7.48
CA GLY A 133 -10.62 0.95 7.20
C GLY A 133 -12.06 0.76 6.71
N GLY A 134 -12.27 -0.15 5.75
CA GLY A 134 -13.57 -0.41 5.16
C GLY A 134 -14.54 -1.09 6.10
N GLU A 135 -14.22 -2.29 6.58
CA GLU A 135 -15.16 -3.11 7.33
C GLU A 135 -15.18 -2.80 8.83
N TRP A 136 -14.03 -2.53 9.45
CA TRP A 136 -14.02 -2.22 10.88
C TRP A 136 -14.43 -0.77 11.16
N PHE A 137 -13.81 0.20 10.46
CA PHE A 137 -14.10 1.63 10.65
C PHE A 137 -15.19 2.16 9.72
N LEU A 138 -15.82 1.31 8.92
CA LEU A 138 -16.94 1.65 8.03
C LEU A 138 -16.63 2.83 7.08
N MET A 139 -15.40 2.92 6.61
CA MET A 139 -14.92 3.99 5.73
C MET A 139 -15.82 4.19 4.50
N TRP A 140 -16.47 3.12 4.03
CA TRP A 140 -17.42 3.18 2.91
C TRP A 140 -18.66 4.05 3.19
N GLN A 141 -18.96 4.32 4.47
CA GLN A 141 -20.05 5.21 4.88
C GLN A 141 -19.65 6.69 4.87
N SER A 142 -18.40 7.03 4.61
CA SER A 142 -17.98 8.42 4.47
C SER A 142 -18.06 8.85 3.01
N SER A 143 -18.70 9.97 2.73
CA SER A 143 -18.72 10.56 1.39
C SER A 143 -17.41 11.26 1.03
N THR A 144 -16.60 11.63 2.03
CA THR A 144 -15.37 12.41 1.84
C THR A 144 -14.11 11.54 2.01
N TRP A 145 -14.10 10.65 3.00
CA TRP A 145 -12.94 9.89 3.41
C TRP A 145 -13.04 8.40 3.07
N ASN A 146 -13.53 8.08 1.88
CA ASN A 146 -13.67 6.71 1.40
C ASN A 146 -12.54 6.35 0.42
N GLY A 147 -11.60 5.54 0.86
CA GLY A 147 -10.48 5.05 0.05
C GLY A 147 -10.66 3.65 -0.54
N GLN A 148 -11.81 2.99 -0.38
CA GLN A 148 -12.00 1.59 -0.79
C GLN A 148 -11.84 1.38 -2.30
N ASP A 149 -12.40 2.25 -3.14
CA ASP A 149 -12.28 2.13 -4.60
C ASP A 149 -10.84 2.31 -5.06
N ALA A 150 -10.11 3.24 -4.45
CA ALA A 150 -8.70 3.43 -4.72
C ALA A 150 -7.88 2.20 -4.27
N ALA A 151 -8.16 1.69 -3.08
CA ALA A 151 -7.50 0.50 -2.54
C ALA A 151 -7.73 -0.73 -3.40
N PHE A 152 -8.98 -0.96 -3.86
CA PHE A 152 -9.29 -2.07 -4.75
C PHE A 152 -8.54 -1.95 -6.09
N ARG A 153 -8.51 -0.76 -6.70
CA ARG A 153 -7.75 -0.53 -7.94
C ARG A 153 -6.26 -0.84 -7.76
N MET A 154 -5.66 -0.38 -6.68
CA MET A 154 -4.24 -0.65 -6.40
C MET A 154 -3.99 -2.14 -6.14
N PHE A 155 -4.83 -2.79 -5.34
CA PHE A 155 -4.75 -4.22 -5.11
C PHE A 155 -4.83 -5.03 -6.41
N ALA A 156 -5.77 -4.69 -7.30
CA ALA A 156 -5.96 -5.37 -8.58
C ALA A 156 -4.75 -5.14 -9.53
N CYS A 157 -4.26 -3.91 -9.65
CA CYS A 157 -3.08 -3.60 -10.48
C CYS A 157 -1.85 -4.37 -10.01
N LEU A 158 -1.58 -4.37 -8.69
CA LEU A 158 -0.45 -5.10 -8.10
C LEU A 158 -0.61 -6.61 -8.30
N GLY A 159 -1.83 -7.13 -8.16
CA GLY A 159 -2.16 -8.54 -8.40
C GLY A 159 -1.87 -8.97 -9.84
N ILE A 160 -2.25 -8.18 -10.82
CA ILE A 160 -1.95 -8.44 -12.24
C ILE A 160 -0.44 -8.47 -12.48
N ILE A 161 0.30 -7.50 -11.91
CA ILE A 161 1.77 -7.45 -12.04
C ILE A 161 2.41 -8.66 -11.36
N LEU A 162 1.93 -9.06 -10.18
CA LEU A 162 2.41 -10.22 -9.45
C LEU A 162 2.19 -11.51 -10.25
N LEU A 163 1.01 -11.70 -10.81
CA LEU A 163 0.70 -12.86 -11.65
C LEU A 163 1.58 -12.91 -12.89
N PHE A 164 1.79 -11.76 -13.56
CA PHE A 164 2.67 -11.69 -14.73
C PHE A 164 4.14 -11.95 -14.36
N LEU A 165 4.63 -11.39 -13.25
CA LEU A 165 5.98 -11.65 -12.76
C LEU A 165 6.20 -13.13 -12.46
N ASN A 166 5.19 -13.80 -11.87
CA ASN A 166 5.28 -15.20 -11.47
C ASN A 166 5.27 -16.19 -12.66
N GLN A 167 4.85 -15.76 -13.86
CA GLN A 167 4.85 -16.64 -15.05
C GLN A 167 6.25 -17.21 -15.33
N PRO A 168 6.36 -18.46 -15.80
CA PRO A 168 7.62 -19.08 -16.17
C PRO A 168 8.42 -18.22 -17.16
N ASP A 169 9.74 -18.38 -17.15
CA ASP A 169 10.65 -17.77 -18.11
C ASP A 169 11.39 -18.88 -18.86
N GLU A 170 11.20 -18.91 -20.12
CA GLU A 170 11.92 -19.84 -21.02
C GLU A 170 13.32 -19.34 -21.35
#